data_5ac2e5a8135fe3c8025f60446e7d3f85
#
_entry.id   5ac2e5a8135fe3c8025f60446e7d3f85
#
_cell.length_a   1.000
_cell.length_b   1.000
_cell.length_c   1.000
_cell.angle_alpha   90.00
_cell.angle_beta   90.00
_cell.angle_gamma   90.00
#
_symmetry.space_group_name_H-M   'P 1'
#
loop_
_entity.id
_entity.type
_entity.pdbx_description
1 polymer ?
#
loop_
_entity_poly.entity_id
_entity_poly.type
_entity_poly.pdbx_seq_one_letter_code
_entity_poly.pdbx_strand_id
1 'polypeptide(L)'
;MGKLYAVGFGPGGYEHMTAKAIDVIKNADVITGYTTYVEMLKKFFPDKEYVATPMTKEMDRCRMAVDLAAEGKTVAMVSSGDSGIYGMAGILLEIANEKKADVEIETVPGVTAASAAASVLGAPLMHDFTIISLSDLMTPCLLYTSDAADDRISVD
;
A
#
# COMPACT_ATOMS: atom_id res chain seq x y z
N MET A 1 13.48 9.62 18.45
CA MET A 1 12.58 8.54 17.99
C MET A 1 11.96 8.97 16.68
N GLY A 2 12.31 8.29 15.61
CA GLY A 2 11.81 8.61 14.28
C GLY A 2 10.41 8.02 14.05
N LYS A 3 9.70 8.55 13.03
CA LYS A 3 8.37 8.09 12.67
C LYS A 3 8.37 7.46 11.27
N LEU A 4 7.70 6.32 11.16
CA LEU A 4 7.51 5.62 9.90
C LEU A 4 6.02 5.43 9.64
N TYR A 5 5.54 5.97 8.55
CA TYR A 5 4.16 5.84 8.12
C TYR A 5 4.06 4.84 6.97
N ALA A 6 3.23 3.81 7.11
CA ALA A 6 2.80 3.00 5.99
C ALA A 6 1.56 3.63 5.36
N VAL A 7 1.72 4.29 4.21
CA VAL A 7 0.67 5.14 3.63
C VAL A 7 0.08 4.51 2.38
N GLY A 8 -1.22 4.24 2.42
CA GLY A 8 -2.01 3.97 1.23
C GLY A 8 -2.48 5.30 0.61
N PHE A 9 -2.08 5.56 -0.63
CA PHE A 9 -2.51 6.81 -1.29
C PHE A 9 -3.66 6.61 -2.29
N GLY A 10 -4.37 5.47 -2.21
CA GLY A 10 -5.52 5.16 -3.03
C GLY A 10 -5.20 4.82 -4.47
N PRO A 11 -6.19 4.89 -5.38
CA PRO A 11 -6.05 4.38 -6.74
C PRO A 11 -5.21 5.28 -7.67
N GLY A 12 -4.68 6.42 -7.19
CA GLY A 12 -3.67 7.19 -7.91
C GLY A 12 -3.97 8.67 -8.18
N GLY A 13 -5.20 9.15 -8.09
CA GLY A 13 -5.54 10.56 -8.22
C GLY A 13 -5.43 11.29 -6.88
N TYR A 14 -5.01 12.56 -6.89
CA TYR A 14 -4.94 13.38 -5.66
C TYR A 14 -6.29 13.47 -4.94
N GLU A 15 -7.37 13.57 -5.69
CA GLU A 15 -8.75 13.64 -5.22
C GLU A 15 -9.22 12.36 -4.50
N HIS A 16 -8.53 11.25 -4.72
CA HIS A 16 -8.82 9.97 -4.08
C HIS A 16 -7.97 9.69 -2.84
N MET A 17 -7.00 10.56 -2.55
CA MET A 17 -6.19 10.42 -1.34
C MET A 17 -7.01 10.81 -0.12
N THR A 18 -6.83 10.08 0.98
CA THR A 18 -7.39 10.53 2.26
C THR A 18 -6.69 11.80 2.73
N ALA A 19 -7.40 12.67 3.45
CA ALA A 19 -6.81 13.88 4.03
C ALA A 19 -5.60 13.55 4.93
N LYS A 20 -5.66 12.43 5.67
CA LYS A 20 -4.56 11.95 6.49
C LYS A 20 -3.34 11.55 5.64
N ALA A 21 -3.54 10.85 4.51
CA ALA A 21 -2.44 10.50 3.62
C ALA A 21 -1.75 11.74 3.05
N ILE A 22 -2.54 12.72 2.61
CA ILE A 22 -2.00 14.00 2.10
C ILE A 22 -1.19 14.72 3.19
N ASP A 23 -1.70 14.80 4.41
CA ASP A 23 -1.03 15.46 5.53
C ASP A 23 0.30 14.78 5.88
N VAL A 24 0.30 13.45 5.99
CA VAL A 24 1.51 12.67 6.27
C VAL A 24 2.55 12.83 5.17
N ILE A 25 2.17 12.74 3.90
CA ILE A 25 3.10 12.92 2.77
C ILE A 25 3.69 14.33 2.76
N LYS A 26 2.87 15.35 3.04
CA LYS A 26 3.35 16.75 3.13
C LYS A 26 4.35 16.98 4.25
N ASN A 27 4.19 16.30 5.38
CA ASN A 27 5.02 16.50 6.57
C ASN A 27 6.20 15.51 6.68
N ALA A 28 6.25 14.48 5.82
CA ALA A 28 7.38 13.56 5.80
C ALA A 28 8.68 14.24 5.31
N ASP A 29 9.81 13.87 5.92
CA ASP A 29 11.14 14.27 5.46
C ASP A 29 11.51 13.51 4.20
N VAL A 30 11.19 12.19 4.16
CA VAL A 30 11.51 11.31 3.04
C VAL A 30 10.29 10.47 2.67
N ILE A 31 10.03 10.36 1.38
CA ILE A 31 9.00 9.47 0.83
C ILE A 31 9.70 8.28 0.17
N THR A 32 9.36 7.07 0.60
CA THR A 32 9.89 5.83 0.02
C THR A 32 8.78 5.05 -0.68
N GLY A 33 9.10 4.37 -1.77
CA GLY A 33 8.09 3.60 -2.48
C GLY A 33 8.63 2.87 -3.72
N TYR A 34 7.73 2.14 -4.37
CA TYR A 34 7.99 1.61 -5.70
C TYR A 34 8.12 2.76 -6.71
N THR A 35 9.06 2.64 -7.66
CA THR A 35 9.40 3.69 -8.63
C THR A 35 8.16 4.31 -9.28
N THR A 36 7.24 3.50 -9.76
CA THR A 36 6.01 4.00 -10.42
C THR A 36 5.16 4.86 -9.48
N TYR A 37 5.02 4.45 -8.20
CA TYR A 37 4.23 5.19 -7.22
C TYR A 37 4.89 6.52 -6.84
N VAL A 38 6.20 6.51 -6.71
CA VAL A 38 6.99 7.72 -6.47
C VAL A 38 6.82 8.72 -7.63
N GLU A 39 6.91 8.26 -8.88
CA GLU A 39 6.71 9.13 -10.05
C GLU A 39 5.28 9.72 -10.14
N MET A 40 4.28 8.96 -9.67
CA MET A 40 2.91 9.49 -9.56
C MET A 40 2.83 10.61 -8.52
N LEU A 41 3.45 10.42 -7.35
CA LEU A 41 3.38 11.37 -6.24
C LEU A 41 4.21 12.64 -6.50
N LYS A 42 5.31 12.57 -7.23
CA LYS A 42 6.12 13.74 -7.62
C LYS A 42 5.30 14.81 -8.35
N LYS A 43 4.25 14.43 -9.07
CA LYS A 43 3.34 15.36 -9.74
C LYS A 43 2.58 16.26 -8.77
N PHE A 44 2.32 15.76 -7.55
CA PHE A 44 1.53 16.44 -6.53
C PHE A 44 2.39 17.05 -5.42
N PHE A 45 3.56 16.47 -5.18
CA PHE A 45 4.50 16.86 -4.11
C PHE A 45 5.93 16.98 -4.65
N PRO A 46 6.22 17.93 -5.57
CA PRO A 46 7.50 17.99 -6.29
C PRO A 46 8.70 18.28 -5.40
N ASP A 47 8.50 18.96 -4.27
CA ASP A 47 9.59 19.47 -3.40
C ASP A 47 10.00 18.47 -2.31
N LYS A 48 9.59 17.21 -2.40
CA LYS A 48 9.92 16.17 -1.41
C LYS A 48 11.17 15.38 -1.78
N GLU A 49 11.88 14.89 -0.76
CA GLU A 49 12.94 13.90 -0.94
C GLU A 49 12.31 12.53 -1.21
N TYR A 50 12.75 11.87 -2.28
CA TYR A 50 12.24 10.59 -2.69
C TYR A 50 13.32 9.53 -2.77
N VAL A 51 13.04 8.35 -2.20
CA VAL A 51 13.86 7.17 -2.33
C VAL A 51 13.01 6.04 -2.96
N ALA A 52 13.29 5.71 -4.20
CA ALA A 52 12.53 4.72 -4.96
C ALA A 52 13.32 3.44 -5.16
N THR A 53 12.64 2.31 -5.16
CA THR A 53 13.22 1.03 -5.55
C THR A 53 12.40 0.38 -6.65
N PRO A 54 13.02 -0.45 -7.52
CA PRO A 54 12.29 -1.18 -8.55
C PRO A 54 11.38 -2.27 -7.96
N MET A 55 10.60 -2.90 -8.82
CA MET A 55 9.78 -4.07 -8.48
C MET A 55 10.65 -5.22 -7.94
N THR A 56 10.07 -6.11 -7.15
CA THR A 56 10.75 -7.25 -6.48
C THR A 56 11.79 -6.86 -5.42
N LYS A 57 11.75 -5.61 -4.95
CA LYS A 57 12.63 -5.07 -3.90
C LYS A 57 11.86 -4.59 -2.67
N GLU A 58 10.74 -5.27 -2.36
CA GLU A 58 9.84 -4.92 -1.26
C GLU A 58 10.56 -4.96 0.09
N MET A 59 11.30 -6.04 0.35
CA MET A 59 12.06 -6.21 1.59
C MET A 59 13.18 -5.17 1.74
N ASP A 60 13.92 -4.90 0.66
CA ASP A 60 15.01 -3.92 0.67
C ASP A 60 14.45 -2.52 0.91
N ARG A 61 13.33 -2.18 0.28
CA ARG A 61 12.61 -0.92 0.45
C ARG A 61 12.15 -0.73 1.88
N CYS A 62 11.55 -1.76 2.48
CA CYS A 62 11.08 -1.70 3.86
C CYS A 62 12.25 -1.59 4.85
N ARG A 63 13.36 -2.32 4.64
CA ARG A 63 14.56 -2.18 5.47
C ARG A 63 15.12 -0.76 5.44
N MET A 64 15.21 -0.18 4.23
CA MET A 64 15.67 1.20 4.04
C MET A 64 14.76 2.21 4.75
N ALA A 65 13.45 2.05 4.66
CA ALA A 65 12.50 2.93 5.35
C ALA A 65 12.64 2.87 6.87
N VAL A 66 12.80 1.66 7.43
CA VAL A 66 13.04 1.47 8.86
C VAL A 66 14.37 2.10 9.30
N ASP A 67 15.44 1.94 8.50
CA ASP A 67 16.75 2.52 8.82
C ASP A 67 16.71 4.04 8.81
N LEU A 68 16.10 4.67 7.79
CA LEU A 68 15.91 6.12 7.74
C LEU A 68 15.09 6.66 8.93
N ALA A 69 14.06 5.92 9.33
CA ALA A 69 13.29 6.31 10.51
C ALA A 69 14.09 6.13 11.81
N ALA A 70 14.90 5.09 11.92
CA ALA A 70 15.77 4.88 13.08
C ALA A 70 16.84 5.98 13.22
N GLU A 71 17.24 6.63 12.11
CA GLU A 71 18.08 7.82 12.10
C GLU A 71 17.36 9.10 12.59
N GLY A 72 16.07 9.00 12.93
CA GLY A 72 15.28 10.11 13.48
C GLY A 72 14.44 10.87 12.43
N LYS A 73 14.42 10.43 11.17
CA LYS A 73 13.59 11.03 10.12
C LYS A 73 12.13 10.63 10.25
N THR A 74 11.23 11.47 9.74
CA THR A 74 9.84 11.14 9.47
C THR A 74 9.73 10.58 8.06
N VAL A 75 9.45 9.28 7.94
CA VAL A 75 9.43 8.56 6.65
C VAL A 75 8.01 8.17 6.28
N ALA A 76 7.59 8.47 5.05
CA ALA A 76 6.35 7.95 4.46
C ALA A 76 6.67 6.85 3.45
N MET A 77 6.40 5.60 3.81
CA MET A 77 6.42 4.46 2.88
C MET A 77 5.09 4.40 2.15
N VAL A 78 5.11 4.65 0.85
CA VAL A 78 3.87 4.76 0.05
C VAL A 78 3.58 3.51 -0.77
N SER A 79 2.31 3.14 -0.81
CA SER A 79 1.77 2.10 -1.68
C SER A 79 0.46 2.57 -2.32
N SER A 80 0.14 2.08 -3.51
CA SER A 80 -1.18 2.33 -4.12
C SER A 80 -2.26 1.63 -3.33
N GLY A 81 -3.51 2.06 -3.48
CA GLY A 81 -4.63 1.48 -2.75
C GLY A 81 -4.52 1.74 -1.25
N ASP A 82 -4.68 0.68 -0.48
CA ASP A 82 -4.58 0.67 0.99
C ASP A 82 -3.25 0.04 1.44
N SER A 83 -2.65 0.59 2.49
CA SER A 83 -1.35 0.11 2.99
C SER A 83 -1.41 -1.25 3.69
N GLY A 84 -2.58 -1.67 4.15
CA GLY A 84 -2.82 -2.94 4.84
C GLY A 84 -3.39 -4.03 3.93
N ILE A 85 -3.95 -3.69 2.76
CA ILE A 85 -4.52 -4.65 1.81
C ILE A 85 -3.52 -4.90 0.68
N TYR A 86 -2.76 -5.98 0.77
CA TYR A 86 -1.62 -6.30 -0.11
C TYR A 86 -0.58 -5.16 -0.21
N GLY A 87 -0.56 -4.30 0.82
CA GLY A 87 0.39 -3.19 0.95
C GLY A 87 1.63 -3.55 1.77
N MET A 88 2.42 -2.54 2.11
CA MET A 88 3.71 -2.74 2.78
C MET A 88 3.64 -2.73 4.31
N ALA A 89 2.46 -2.46 4.91
CA ALA A 89 2.35 -2.28 6.36
C ALA A 89 2.82 -3.49 7.17
N GLY A 90 2.42 -4.71 6.76
CA GLY A 90 2.83 -5.94 7.43
C GLY A 90 4.35 -6.15 7.42
N ILE A 91 4.97 -6.01 6.26
CA ILE A 91 6.42 -6.19 6.09
C ILE A 91 7.21 -5.15 6.91
N LEU A 92 6.75 -3.90 6.96
CA LEU A 92 7.38 -2.85 7.77
C LEU A 92 7.37 -3.21 9.26
N LEU A 93 6.25 -3.68 9.77
CA LEU A 93 6.10 -4.11 11.16
C LEU A 93 7.01 -5.29 11.50
N GLU A 94 7.09 -6.29 10.61
CA GLU A 94 7.98 -7.45 10.77
C GLU A 94 9.44 -7.02 10.82
N ILE A 95 9.90 -6.21 9.86
CA ILE A 95 11.30 -5.77 9.79
C ILE A 95 11.67 -4.90 10.99
N ALA A 96 10.80 -3.99 11.42
CA ALA A 96 11.06 -3.16 12.58
C ALA A 96 11.19 -4.00 13.86
N ASN A 97 10.36 -5.03 14.00
CA ASN A 97 10.41 -5.96 15.12
C ASN A 97 11.68 -6.82 15.08
N GLU A 98 12.05 -7.37 13.92
CA GLU A 98 13.30 -8.14 13.75
C GLU A 98 14.53 -7.32 14.12
N LYS A 99 14.59 -6.08 13.66
CA LYS A 99 15.70 -5.15 13.94
C LYS A 99 15.66 -4.56 15.36
N LYS A 100 14.57 -4.77 16.10
CA LYS A 100 14.30 -4.09 17.39
C LYS A 100 14.50 -2.57 17.25
N ALA A 101 14.06 -2.02 16.13
CA ALA A 101 14.26 -0.63 15.81
C ALA A 101 13.40 0.27 16.71
N ASP A 102 14.02 1.33 17.25
CA ASP A 102 13.30 2.36 18.03
C ASP A 102 12.60 3.35 17.11
N VAL A 103 11.52 2.89 16.49
CA VAL A 103 10.70 3.66 15.55
C VAL A 103 9.23 3.52 15.88
N GLU A 104 8.49 4.62 15.80
CA GLU A 104 7.04 4.61 15.87
C GLU A 104 6.47 4.34 14.46
N ILE A 105 5.68 3.27 14.31
CA ILE A 105 5.05 2.94 13.03
C ILE A 105 3.54 3.18 13.12
N GLU A 106 3.04 3.98 12.17
CA GLU A 106 1.61 4.26 12.01
C GLU A 106 1.15 3.83 10.62
N THR A 107 0.03 3.13 10.54
CA THR A 107 -0.62 2.81 9.26
C THR A 107 -1.64 3.87 8.90
N VAL A 108 -1.57 4.35 7.66
CA VAL A 108 -2.50 5.33 7.10
C VAL A 108 -3.28 4.67 5.97
N PRO A 109 -4.59 4.46 6.15
CA PRO A 109 -5.40 3.77 5.16
C PRO A 109 -5.57 4.60 3.89
N GLY A 110 -5.75 3.91 2.77
CA GLY A 110 -6.11 4.47 1.48
C GLY A 110 -7.36 3.82 0.89
N VAL A 111 -7.83 4.31 -0.24
CA VAL A 111 -8.94 3.69 -0.97
C VAL A 111 -8.41 2.47 -1.73
N THR A 112 -8.83 1.27 -1.32
CA THR A 112 -8.42 0.03 -1.99
C THR A 112 -8.96 -0.05 -3.42
N ALA A 113 -8.23 -0.74 -4.29
CA ALA A 113 -8.63 -1.00 -5.68
C ALA A 113 -10.01 -1.66 -5.78
N ALA A 114 -10.40 -2.49 -4.83
CA ALA A 114 -11.71 -3.12 -4.81
C ALA A 114 -12.84 -2.09 -4.75
N SER A 115 -12.77 -1.13 -3.82
CA SER A 115 -13.77 -0.06 -3.71
C SER A 115 -13.73 0.88 -4.92
N ALA A 116 -12.54 1.23 -5.41
CA ALA A 116 -12.39 2.10 -6.56
C ALA A 116 -12.95 1.46 -7.85
N ALA A 117 -12.65 0.19 -8.10
CA ALA A 117 -13.16 -0.54 -9.25
C ALA A 117 -14.69 -0.71 -9.18
N ALA A 118 -15.23 -1.08 -8.03
CA ALA A 118 -16.67 -1.22 -7.82
C ALA A 118 -17.39 0.09 -8.12
N SER A 119 -16.85 1.22 -7.69
CA SER A 119 -17.41 2.54 -7.96
C SER A 119 -17.44 2.86 -9.45
N VAL A 120 -16.34 2.63 -10.17
CA VAL A 120 -16.24 2.92 -11.62
C VAL A 120 -17.14 2.01 -12.45
N LEU A 121 -17.29 0.76 -12.04
CA LEU A 121 -18.13 -0.24 -12.71
C LEU A 121 -19.62 -0.09 -12.38
N GLY A 122 -19.99 0.78 -11.43
CA GLY A 122 -21.38 0.88 -10.95
C GLY A 122 -21.85 -0.40 -10.25
N ALA A 123 -20.92 -1.16 -9.68
CA ALA A 123 -21.16 -2.44 -8.99
C ALA A 123 -20.90 -2.29 -7.48
N PRO A 124 -21.83 -1.71 -6.70
CA PRO A 124 -21.63 -1.49 -5.26
C PRO A 124 -21.46 -2.81 -4.52
N LEU A 125 -20.52 -2.83 -3.58
CA LEU A 125 -20.24 -3.98 -2.72
C LEU A 125 -21.21 -3.99 -1.54
N MET A 126 -22.44 -4.47 -1.77
CA MET A 126 -23.54 -4.39 -0.79
C MET A 126 -23.56 -5.57 0.19
N HIS A 127 -22.89 -6.65 -0.12
CA HIS A 127 -22.82 -7.88 0.67
C HIS A 127 -21.37 -8.29 0.90
N ASP A 128 -21.16 -9.47 1.45
CA ASP A 128 -19.82 -10.01 1.67
C ASP A 128 -19.05 -10.13 0.37
N PHE A 129 -17.77 -9.81 0.39
CA PHE A 129 -16.88 -9.94 -0.75
C PHE A 129 -15.50 -10.39 -0.32
N THR A 130 -14.79 -11.05 -1.21
CA THR A 130 -13.44 -11.55 -0.99
C THR A 130 -12.46 -10.83 -1.90
N ILE A 131 -11.32 -10.41 -1.34
CA ILE A 131 -10.20 -9.86 -2.10
C ILE A 131 -9.14 -10.95 -2.22
N ILE A 132 -8.78 -11.29 -3.46
CA ILE A 132 -7.81 -12.34 -3.78
C ILE A 132 -6.71 -11.74 -4.66
N SER A 133 -5.43 -11.94 -4.28
CA SER A 133 -4.30 -11.52 -5.10
C SER A 133 -4.08 -12.50 -6.25
N LEU A 134 -4.16 -12.03 -7.47
CA LEU A 134 -3.83 -12.82 -8.66
C LEU A 134 -2.31 -12.94 -8.90
N SER A 135 -1.50 -12.15 -8.20
CA SER A 135 -0.04 -12.20 -8.26
C SER A 135 0.58 -13.09 -7.18
N ASP A 136 -0.22 -13.77 -6.37
CA ASP A 136 0.28 -14.69 -5.36
C ASP A 136 0.90 -15.93 -6.03
N LEU A 137 2.19 -16.11 -5.80
CA LEU A 137 2.94 -17.25 -6.32
C LEU A 137 2.66 -18.56 -5.56
N MET A 138 2.14 -18.46 -4.34
CA MET A 138 1.83 -19.61 -3.48
C MET A 138 0.52 -20.29 -3.86
N THR A 139 -0.41 -19.54 -4.44
CA THR A 139 -1.72 -20.05 -4.85
C THR A 139 -1.98 -19.66 -6.32
N PRO A 140 -1.91 -20.60 -7.26
CA PRO A 140 -2.16 -20.31 -8.67
C PRO A 140 -3.56 -19.71 -8.87
N CYS A 141 -3.64 -18.55 -9.53
CA CYS A 141 -4.92 -17.85 -9.74
C CYS A 141 -5.98 -18.67 -10.48
N LEU A 142 -5.56 -19.66 -11.26
CA LEU A 142 -6.47 -20.61 -11.93
C LEU A 142 -7.33 -21.42 -10.96
N LEU A 143 -6.87 -21.66 -9.71
CA LEU A 143 -7.69 -22.32 -8.69
C LEU A 143 -8.89 -21.48 -8.28
N TYR A 144 -8.76 -20.15 -8.28
CA TYR A 144 -9.86 -19.24 -7.92
C TYR A 144 -10.82 -18.99 -9.08
N THR A 145 -10.38 -19.14 -10.31
CA THR A 145 -11.19 -18.87 -11.50
C THR A 145 -11.93 -20.10 -12.01
N SER A 146 -11.38 -21.31 -11.83
CA SER A 146 -12.02 -22.56 -12.27
C SER A 146 -13.18 -22.96 -11.35
N ASP A 147 -13.03 -22.86 -10.03
CA ASP A 147 -14.11 -23.22 -9.09
C ASP A 147 -15.27 -22.24 -9.12
N ALA A 148 -15.02 -20.94 -9.29
CA ALA A 148 -16.09 -19.95 -9.37
C ALA A 148 -17.00 -20.10 -10.61
N ALA A 149 -16.56 -20.84 -11.63
CA ALA A 149 -17.37 -21.13 -12.80
C ALA A 149 -18.28 -22.36 -12.61
N ASP A 150 -17.83 -23.31 -11.79
CA ASP A 150 -18.57 -24.55 -11.52
C ASP A 150 -19.62 -24.39 -10.41
N ASP A 151 -19.43 -23.43 -9.49
CA ASP A 151 -20.38 -23.09 -8.41
C ASP A 151 -21.59 -22.26 -8.88
N ARG A 152 -21.81 -22.08 -10.16
CA ARG A 152 -23.10 -21.66 -10.69
C ARG A 152 -24.11 -22.83 -10.61
N ILE A 153 -24.30 -23.31 -9.41
CA ILE A 153 -25.48 -24.14 -9.12
C ILE A 153 -26.68 -23.20 -9.26
N SER A 154 -27.48 -23.48 -10.26
CA SER A 154 -28.80 -22.92 -10.46
C SER A 154 -29.56 -22.85 -9.13
N VAL A 155 -29.85 -21.65 -8.68
CA VAL A 155 -30.90 -21.40 -7.72
C VAL A 155 -32.18 -21.39 -8.55
N ASP A 156 -32.90 -22.51 -8.57
CA ASP A 156 -34.28 -22.56 -9.02
C ASP A 156 -35.20 -21.83 -8.04
#